data_54030611eecafaf9d9ad3cd1442dfca2
#
_entry.id   54030611eecafaf9d9ad3cd1442dfca2
#
_cell.length_a   1.000
_cell.length_b   1.000
_cell.length_c   1.000
_cell.angle_alpha   90.00
_cell.angle_beta   90.00
_cell.angle_gamma   90.00
#
_symmetry.space_group_name_H-M   'P 1'
#
loop_
_entity.id
_entity.type
_entity.pdbx_description
1 polymer ?
#
loop_
_entity_poly.entity_id
_entity_poly.type
_entity_poly.pdbx_seq_one_letter_code
_entity_poly.pdbx_strand_id
1 'polypeptide(L)'
;LVFTKSAHTRAALQGIAHLIGPDTHFLSLQNGIGHANVLREMVPLERIAVGVTTWPARVMSPGEVSSMGQGGIRFMPCDGQRSAVFDLLAEDLNRAGMHCSIDPQVQEAIWEKLAFNAAFNGVCAVTRQTVDGLANPQGEALLQRVLDEVLSVAHAHGVAASAERVGAAVRDALDHHRGHQPSMLQDLLAG
;
A
#
# COMPACT_ATOMS: atom_id res chain seq x y z
N LEU A 1 13.90 -4.86 2.50
CA LEU A 1 12.62 -4.36 1.99
C LEU A 1 11.74 -5.53 1.55
N VAL A 2 10.42 -5.48 1.81
CA VAL A 2 9.46 -6.53 1.47
C VAL A 2 8.44 -5.99 0.48
N PHE A 3 8.44 -6.56 -0.75
CA PHE A 3 7.58 -6.13 -1.87
C PHE A 3 6.86 -7.31 -2.55
N THR A 4 6.90 -8.50 -1.98
CA THR A 4 6.19 -9.66 -2.53
C THR A 4 4.67 -9.43 -2.54
N LYS A 5 3.94 -10.11 -3.42
CA LYS A 5 2.47 -10.23 -3.27
C LYS A 5 2.16 -10.83 -1.89
N SER A 6 1.15 -10.34 -1.18
CA SER A 6 0.84 -10.73 0.22
C SER A 6 0.75 -12.24 0.41
N ALA A 7 0.14 -12.95 -0.54
CA ALA A 7 0.02 -14.41 -0.50
C ALA A 7 1.36 -15.16 -0.50
N HIS A 8 2.42 -14.54 -1.00
CA HIS A 8 3.76 -15.15 -1.12
C HIS A 8 4.74 -14.71 -0.01
N THR A 9 4.33 -13.78 0.86
CA THR A 9 5.24 -13.19 1.87
C THR A 9 5.83 -14.25 2.79
N ARG A 10 5.01 -15.14 3.34
CA ARG A 10 5.50 -16.18 4.26
C ARG A 10 6.49 -17.13 3.58
N ALA A 11 6.19 -17.60 2.37
CA ALA A 11 7.10 -18.47 1.61
C ALA A 11 8.41 -17.77 1.27
N ALA A 12 8.35 -16.48 0.88
CA ALA A 12 9.56 -15.70 0.62
C ALA A 12 10.44 -15.54 1.86
N LEU A 13 9.83 -15.26 3.03
CA LEU A 13 10.55 -15.15 4.30
C LEU A 13 11.20 -16.47 4.71
N GLN A 14 10.49 -17.59 4.53
CA GLN A 14 11.06 -18.94 4.79
C GLN A 14 12.27 -19.22 3.91
N GLY A 15 12.21 -18.81 2.62
CA GLY A 15 13.33 -18.98 1.68
C GLY A 15 14.59 -18.20 2.08
N ILE A 16 14.45 -17.09 2.78
CA ILE A 16 15.58 -16.26 3.24
C ILE A 16 15.89 -16.40 4.73
N ALA A 17 15.27 -17.35 5.43
CA ALA A 17 15.41 -17.50 6.89
C ALA A 17 16.89 -17.61 7.32
N HIS A 18 17.74 -18.25 6.52
CA HIS A 18 19.17 -18.37 6.75
C HIS A 18 19.97 -17.05 6.67
N LEU A 19 19.36 -15.98 6.13
CA LEU A 19 19.97 -14.64 6.05
C LEU A 19 19.51 -13.73 7.21
N ILE A 20 18.54 -14.17 8.02
CA ILE A 20 17.97 -13.37 9.10
C ILE A 20 18.84 -13.53 10.36
N GLY A 21 19.53 -12.45 10.71
CA GLY A 21 20.38 -12.38 11.90
C GLY A 21 19.84 -11.40 12.95
N PRO A 22 20.62 -11.18 14.04
CA PRO A 22 20.21 -10.29 15.13
C PRO A 22 20.00 -8.84 14.70
N ASP A 23 20.66 -8.39 13.63
CA ASP A 23 20.62 -7.02 13.15
C ASP A 23 19.70 -6.86 11.92
N THR A 24 18.98 -7.92 11.53
CA THR A 24 18.07 -7.84 10.38
C THR A 24 16.80 -7.07 10.74
N HIS A 25 16.50 -6.04 9.97
CA HIS A 25 15.28 -5.23 10.06
C HIS A 25 14.44 -5.40 8.80
N PHE A 26 13.13 -5.33 8.94
CA PHE A 26 12.18 -5.40 7.84
C PHE A 26 11.41 -4.09 7.67
N LEU A 27 11.31 -3.61 6.44
CA LEU A 27 10.33 -2.61 6.04
C LEU A 27 9.40 -3.21 4.99
N SER A 28 8.10 -3.28 5.30
CA SER A 28 7.06 -3.65 4.34
C SER A 28 6.34 -2.41 3.83
N LEU A 29 6.37 -2.20 2.51
CA LEU A 29 5.58 -1.21 1.79
C LEU A 29 4.51 -1.89 0.90
N GLN A 30 4.16 -3.13 1.23
CA GLN A 30 3.15 -3.90 0.51
C GLN A 30 1.77 -3.25 0.64
N ASN A 31 0.94 -3.38 -0.38
CA ASN A 31 -0.46 -2.94 -0.32
C ASN A 31 -1.26 -3.81 0.66
N GLY A 32 -2.19 -3.17 1.38
CA GLY A 32 -3.04 -3.86 2.35
C GLY A 32 -2.53 -3.74 3.78
N ILE A 33 -3.06 -4.59 4.65
CA ILE A 33 -2.80 -4.62 6.10
C ILE A 33 -2.38 -6.02 6.55
N GLY A 34 -1.92 -6.17 7.80
CA GLY A 34 -1.60 -7.46 8.40
C GLY A 34 -0.16 -7.95 8.15
N HIS A 35 0.64 -7.23 7.37
CA HIS A 35 2.01 -7.63 7.02
C HIS A 35 2.93 -7.75 8.25
N ALA A 36 2.78 -6.86 9.23
CA ALA A 36 3.53 -6.92 10.48
C ALA A 36 3.35 -8.26 11.20
N ASN A 37 2.15 -8.85 11.17
CA ASN A 37 1.88 -10.14 11.83
C ASN A 37 2.68 -11.29 11.21
N VAL A 38 2.86 -11.28 9.90
CA VAL A 38 3.68 -12.29 9.20
C VAL A 38 5.17 -12.08 9.49
N LEU A 39 5.62 -10.81 9.49
CA LEU A 39 7.02 -10.48 9.75
C LEU A 39 7.45 -10.79 11.20
N ARG A 40 6.51 -10.67 12.17
CA ARG A 40 6.75 -11.05 13.58
C ARG A 40 7.05 -12.53 13.81
N GLU A 41 6.76 -13.37 12.86
CA GLU A 41 7.16 -14.78 12.91
C GLU A 41 8.68 -14.95 12.76
N MET A 42 9.38 -13.93 12.23
CA MET A 42 10.81 -14.00 11.91
C MET A 42 11.67 -13.12 12.82
N VAL A 43 11.18 -11.96 13.23
CA VAL A 43 11.92 -10.99 14.05
C VAL A 43 10.98 -10.27 15.03
N PRO A 44 11.48 -9.74 16.15
CA PRO A 44 10.66 -8.98 17.08
C PRO A 44 10.20 -7.65 16.51
N LEU A 45 9.18 -7.05 17.14
CA LEU A 45 8.41 -5.94 16.60
C LEU A 45 9.21 -4.66 16.36
N GLU A 46 10.21 -4.41 17.21
CA GLU A 46 11.12 -3.26 17.11
C GLU A 46 12.03 -3.30 15.87
N ARG A 47 12.11 -4.44 15.21
CA ARG A 47 12.85 -4.61 13.94
C ARG A 47 11.96 -4.64 12.71
N ILE A 48 10.69 -4.29 12.88
CA ILE A 48 9.70 -4.26 11.80
C ILE A 48 9.16 -2.84 11.64
N ALA A 49 9.15 -2.34 10.41
CA ALA A 49 8.40 -1.15 10.04
C ALA A 49 7.39 -1.48 8.94
N VAL A 50 6.27 -0.80 8.96
CA VAL A 50 5.25 -0.86 7.90
C VAL A 50 4.97 0.53 7.35
N GLY A 51 4.58 0.59 6.10
CA GLY A 51 4.32 1.85 5.47
C GLY A 51 3.54 1.76 4.17
N VAL A 52 3.43 2.91 3.54
CA VAL A 52 2.83 3.04 2.22
C VAL A 52 3.81 3.71 1.27
N THR A 53 3.72 3.35 0.00
CA THR A 53 4.37 4.08 -1.09
C THR A 53 3.32 4.49 -2.11
N THR A 54 3.49 5.70 -2.67
CA THR A 54 2.69 6.20 -3.80
C THR A 54 3.51 6.23 -5.09
N TRP A 55 4.77 5.75 -5.07
CA TRP A 55 5.57 5.63 -6.27
C TRP A 55 4.89 4.70 -7.28
N PRO A 56 4.55 5.20 -8.49
CA PRO A 56 4.04 4.34 -9.54
C PRO A 56 5.19 3.50 -10.10
N ALA A 57 4.96 2.21 -10.28
CA ALA A 57 5.93 1.33 -10.94
C ALA A 57 5.20 0.22 -11.71
N ARG A 58 5.67 -0.07 -12.91
CA ARG A 58 5.14 -1.12 -13.77
C ARG A 58 6.29 -1.93 -14.36
N VAL A 59 6.21 -3.24 -14.26
CA VAL A 59 7.11 -4.14 -14.97
C VAL A 59 6.68 -4.17 -16.44
N MET A 60 7.59 -3.82 -17.33
CA MET A 60 7.37 -3.80 -18.78
C MET A 60 7.80 -5.12 -19.40
N SER A 61 8.94 -5.65 -18.98
CA SER A 61 9.48 -6.95 -19.39
C SER A 61 10.43 -7.46 -18.28
N PRO A 62 10.90 -8.70 -18.31
CA PRO A 62 11.90 -9.18 -17.36
C PRO A 62 13.12 -8.27 -17.33
N GLY A 63 13.40 -7.68 -16.16
CA GLY A 63 14.51 -6.75 -15.95
C GLY A 63 14.23 -5.30 -16.35
N GLU A 64 13.05 -4.98 -16.87
CA GLU A 64 12.67 -3.63 -17.29
C GLU A 64 11.49 -3.12 -16.47
N VAL A 65 11.68 -2.00 -15.78
CA VAL A 65 10.65 -1.34 -14.96
C VAL A 65 10.45 0.09 -15.44
N SER A 66 9.22 0.47 -15.67
CA SER A 66 8.83 1.86 -15.90
C SER A 66 8.30 2.46 -14.61
N SER A 67 8.80 3.65 -14.26
CA SER A 67 8.27 4.47 -13.17
C SER A 67 8.13 5.89 -13.68
N MET A 68 6.90 6.36 -13.83
CA MET A 68 6.60 7.71 -14.33
C MET A 68 5.81 8.48 -13.28
N GLY A 69 6.22 9.73 -13.04
CA GLY A 69 5.60 10.60 -12.05
C GLY A 69 6.43 10.73 -10.78
N GLN A 70 5.82 11.34 -9.79
CA GLN A 70 6.40 11.52 -8.45
C GLN A 70 5.59 10.71 -7.44
N GLY A 71 6.25 10.25 -6.40
CA GLY A 71 5.65 9.53 -5.30
C GLY A 71 6.36 9.84 -3.99
N GLY A 72 5.93 9.15 -2.94
CA GLY A 72 6.57 9.25 -1.62
C GLY A 72 6.48 7.93 -0.88
N ILE A 73 7.25 7.83 0.18
CA ILE A 73 7.24 6.72 1.12
C ILE A 73 6.95 7.30 2.50
N ARG A 74 5.99 6.72 3.18
CA ARG A 74 5.72 7.01 4.61
C ARG A 74 5.72 5.69 5.35
N PHE A 75 6.49 5.59 6.42
CA PHE A 75 6.53 4.40 7.24
C PHE A 75 6.73 4.72 8.73
N MET A 76 6.48 3.76 9.59
CA MET A 76 6.77 3.83 11.03
C MET A 76 7.17 2.45 11.53
N PRO A 77 8.15 2.35 12.44
CA PRO A 77 8.38 1.13 13.20
C PRO A 77 7.14 0.68 13.95
N CYS A 78 6.89 -0.64 13.98
CA CYS A 78 5.65 -1.20 14.51
C CYS A 78 5.53 -1.10 16.04
N ASP A 79 6.63 -0.88 16.75
CA ASP A 79 6.65 -0.59 18.19
C ASP A 79 6.34 0.88 18.53
N GLY A 80 6.18 1.72 17.51
CA GLY A 80 5.93 3.15 17.66
C GLY A 80 7.16 3.98 18.06
N GLN A 81 8.36 3.37 18.07
CA GLN A 81 9.60 4.05 18.47
C GLN A 81 10.52 4.27 17.26
N ARG A 82 11.15 5.44 17.19
CA ARG A 82 12.21 5.68 16.20
C ARG A 82 13.48 4.93 16.60
N SER A 83 14.19 4.42 15.60
CA SER A 83 15.49 3.78 15.80
C SER A 83 16.51 4.28 14.78
N ALA A 84 17.77 4.28 15.15
CA ALA A 84 18.84 4.74 14.27
C ALA A 84 18.87 4.00 12.91
N VAL A 85 18.52 2.73 12.87
CA VAL A 85 18.47 1.93 11.64
C VAL A 85 17.40 2.45 10.69
N PHE A 86 16.20 2.72 11.19
CA PHE A 86 15.12 3.25 10.35
C PHE A 86 15.31 4.73 10.00
N ASP A 87 15.97 5.52 10.87
CA ASP A 87 16.37 6.89 10.55
C ASP A 87 17.38 6.93 9.39
N LEU A 88 18.43 6.11 9.45
CA LEU A 88 19.39 5.96 8.36
C LEU A 88 18.75 5.47 7.06
N LEU A 89 17.82 4.50 7.14
CA LEU A 89 17.08 4.03 5.97
C LEU A 89 16.28 5.17 5.32
N ALA A 90 15.59 6.00 6.13
CA ALA A 90 14.84 7.14 5.60
C ALA A 90 15.78 8.17 4.94
N GLU A 91 16.94 8.43 5.53
CA GLU A 91 17.97 9.32 4.94
C GLU A 91 18.50 8.76 3.61
N ASP A 92 18.80 7.46 3.54
CA ASP A 92 19.29 6.82 2.32
C ASP A 92 18.25 6.86 1.20
N LEU A 93 16.97 6.58 1.52
CA LEU A 93 15.87 6.69 0.57
C LEU A 93 15.69 8.14 0.08
N ASN A 94 15.84 9.13 0.96
CA ASN A 94 15.79 10.55 0.56
C ASN A 94 16.97 10.96 -0.31
N ARG A 95 18.18 10.49 -0.01
CA ARG A 95 19.35 10.70 -0.87
C ARG A 95 19.16 10.11 -2.27
N ALA A 96 18.42 9.01 -2.36
CA ALA A 96 18.02 8.40 -3.62
C ALA A 96 16.84 9.10 -4.30
N GLY A 97 16.30 10.20 -3.75
CA GLY A 97 15.18 10.96 -4.32
C GLY A 97 13.80 10.33 -4.08
N MET A 98 13.67 9.42 -3.10
CA MET A 98 12.41 8.66 -2.90
C MET A 98 11.37 9.39 -2.03
N HIS A 99 11.64 10.61 -1.56
CA HIS A 99 10.72 11.40 -0.71
C HIS A 99 10.15 10.57 0.47
N CYS A 100 11.05 10.13 1.35
CA CYS A 100 10.73 9.23 2.45
C CYS A 100 10.56 9.99 3.76
N SER A 101 9.57 9.62 4.57
CA SER A 101 9.38 10.13 5.94
C SER A 101 8.98 9.04 6.92
N ILE A 102 9.48 9.16 8.17
CA ILE A 102 8.99 8.38 9.29
C ILE A 102 7.79 9.14 9.87
N ASP A 103 6.63 8.51 9.87
CA ASP A 103 5.36 9.17 10.13
C ASP A 103 4.55 8.42 11.19
N PRO A 104 4.37 9.03 12.38
CA PRO A 104 3.57 8.44 13.44
C PRO A 104 2.11 8.16 13.06
N GLN A 105 1.57 8.87 12.06
CA GLN A 105 0.21 8.69 11.55
C GLN A 105 0.15 7.76 10.33
N VAL A 106 1.18 6.96 10.07
CA VAL A 106 1.25 6.07 8.91
C VAL A 106 0.06 5.11 8.80
N GLN A 107 -0.54 4.71 9.94
CA GLN A 107 -1.71 3.83 9.94
C GLN A 107 -2.90 4.47 9.22
N GLU A 108 -3.11 5.77 9.39
CA GLU A 108 -4.15 6.50 8.63
C GLU A 108 -3.89 6.37 7.13
N ALA A 109 -2.66 6.65 6.69
CA ALA A 109 -2.30 6.57 5.27
C ALA A 109 -2.42 5.14 4.70
N ILE A 110 -2.07 4.11 5.50
CA ILE A 110 -2.24 2.71 5.10
C ILE A 110 -3.72 2.38 4.89
N TRP A 111 -4.59 2.75 5.84
CA TRP A 111 -6.02 2.49 5.76
C TRP A 111 -6.71 3.32 4.67
N GLU A 112 -6.31 4.57 4.46
CA GLU A 112 -6.82 5.41 3.37
C GLU A 112 -6.47 4.82 2.00
N LYS A 113 -5.22 4.36 1.84
CA LYS A 113 -4.82 3.67 0.62
C LYS A 113 -5.53 2.33 0.46
N LEU A 114 -5.78 1.61 1.55
CA LEU A 114 -6.58 0.37 1.53
C LEU A 114 -8.00 0.65 1.06
N ALA A 115 -8.65 1.70 1.60
CA ALA A 115 -10.01 2.08 1.22
C ALA A 115 -10.10 2.43 -0.28
N PHE A 116 -9.17 3.27 -0.76
CA PHE A 116 -9.06 3.60 -2.18
C PHE A 116 -8.87 2.35 -3.06
N ASN A 117 -7.93 1.47 -2.66
CA ASN A 117 -7.66 0.25 -3.41
C ASN A 117 -8.83 -0.74 -3.36
N ALA A 118 -9.49 -0.91 -2.23
CA ALA A 118 -10.65 -1.81 -2.10
C ALA A 118 -11.79 -1.36 -3.01
N ALA A 119 -12.07 -0.04 -3.02
CA ALA A 119 -13.09 0.53 -3.88
C ALA A 119 -12.78 0.26 -5.35
N PHE A 120 -11.65 0.74 -5.87
CA PHE A 120 -11.36 0.58 -7.30
C PHE A 120 -11.00 -0.85 -7.71
N ASN A 121 -10.14 -1.55 -6.96
CA ASN A 121 -9.74 -2.90 -7.36
C ASN A 121 -10.93 -3.86 -7.40
N GLY A 122 -11.75 -3.87 -6.34
CA GLY A 122 -12.90 -4.77 -6.25
C GLY A 122 -13.96 -4.44 -7.30
N VAL A 123 -14.37 -3.17 -7.37
CA VAL A 123 -15.45 -2.74 -8.26
C VAL A 123 -15.04 -2.86 -9.72
N CYS A 124 -13.85 -2.39 -10.11
CA CYS A 124 -13.37 -2.51 -11.48
C CYS A 124 -13.23 -3.98 -11.93
N ALA A 125 -12.74 -4.87 -11.04
CA ALA A 125 -12.62 -6.29 -11.37
C ALA A 125 -13.98 -6.95 -11.60
N VAL A 126 -14.97 -6.72 -10.69
CA VAL A 126 -16.30 -7.32 -10.79
C VAL A 126 -17.09 -6.78 -11.99
N THR A 127 -17.00 -5.46 -12.23
CA THR A 127 -17.72 -4.81 -13.34
C THR A 127 -16.99 -4.90 -14.67
N ARG A 128 -15.71 -5.29 -14.68
CA ARG A 128 -14.80 -5.25 -15.84
C ARG A 128 -14.69 -3.85 -16.46
N GLN A 129 -14.80 -2.81 -15.64
CA GLN A 129 -14.68 -1.41 -16.05
C GLN A 129 -13.33 -0.84 -15.65
N THR A 130 -12.84 0.11 -16.44
CA THR A 130 -11.74 0.99 -16.05
C THR A 130 -12.22 2.02 -15.02
N VAL A 131 -11.29 2.75 -14.40
CA VAL A 131 -11.62 3.76 -13.37
C VAL A 131 -12.62 4.78 -13.90
N ASP A 132 -12.39 5.35 -15.06
CA ASP A 132 -13.29 6.32 -15.73
C ASP A 132 -14.63 5.69 -16.16
N GLY A 133 -14.70 4.39 -16.38
CA GLY A 133 -15.95 3.67 -16.64
C GLY A 133 -16.91 3.68 -15.44
N LEU A 134 -16.41 3.96 -14.24
CA LEU A 134 -17.20 4.11 -13.01
C LEU A 134 -17.62 5.55 -12.74
N ALA A 135 -17.23 6.53 -13.56
CA ALA A 135 -17.62 7.94 -13.44
C ALA A 135 -19.08 8.14 -13.88
N ASN A 136 -20.00 7.54 -13.15
CA ASN A 136 -21.45 7.64 -13.32
C ASN A 136 -22.14 7.40 -11.96
N PRO A 137 -23.42 7.83 -11.78
CA PRO A 137 -24.09 7.77 -10.49
C PRO A 137 -24.12 6.39 -9.83
N GLN A 138 -24.22 5.32 -10.61
CA GLN A 138 -24.25 3.94 -10.09
C GLN A 138 -22.86 3.48 -9.65
N GLY A 139 -21.83 3.78 -10.45
CA GLY A 139 -20.43 3.49 -10.12
C GLY A 139 -19.98 4.24 -8.87
N GLU A 140 -20.23 5.54 -8.81
CA GLU A 140 -19.90 6.37 -7.65
C GLU A 140 -20.60 5.90 -6.38
N ALA A 141 -21.88 5.55 -6.46
CA ALA A 141 -22.63 5.02 -5.32
C ALA A 141 -22.05 3.68 -4.82
N LEU A 142 -21.59 2.82 -5.73
CA LEU A 142 -20.97 1.55 -5.37
C LEU A 142 -19.60 1.77 -4.73
N LEU A 143 -18.77 2.65 -5.30
CA LEU A 143 -17.48 3.04 -4.72
C LEU A 143 -17.68 3.60 -3.30
N GLN A 144 -18.64 4.52 -3.10
CA GLN A 144 -18.91 5.12 -1.81
C GLN A 144 -19.29 4.07 -0.75
N ARG A 145 -20.14 3.08 -1.10
CA ARG A 145 -20.49 2.00 -0.17
C ARG A 145 -19.26 1.20 0.29
N VAL A 146 -18.35 0.86 -0.63
CA VAL A 146 -17.12 0.14 -0.28
C VAL A 146 -16.22 1.02 0.62
N LEU A 147 -16.12 2.31 0.33
CA LEU A 147 -15.37 3.25 1.17
C LEU A 147 -15.92 3.32 2.59
N ASP A 148 -17.25 3.45 2.73
CA ASP A 148 -17.91 3.54 4.04
C ASP A 148 -17.67 2.26 4.87
N GLU A 149 -17.72 1.09 4.26
CA GLU A 149 -17.42 -0.18 4.92
C GLU A 149 -15.96 -0.24 5.41
N VAL A 150 -14.99 0.08 4.56
CA VAL A 150 -13.56 0.03 4.93
C VAL A 150 -13.24 1.07 6.01
N LEU A 151 -13.75 2.30 5.88
CA LEU A 151 -13.53 3.35 6.87
C LEU A 151 -14.19 3.03 8.22
N SER A 152 -15.36 2.40 8.20
CA SER A 152 -16.02 1.92 9.43
C SER A 152 -15.14 0.90 10.16
N VAL A 153 -14.51 -0.03 9.42
CA VAL A 153 -13.58 -1.01 10.01
C VAL A 153 -12.31 -0.32 10.52
N ALA A 154 -11.76 0.64 9.78
CA ALA A 154 -10.59 1.43 10.24
C ALA A 154 -10.87 2.13 11.58
N HIS A 155 -12.02 2.82 11.69
CA HIS A 155 -12.43 3.49 12.92
C HIS A 155 -12.66 2.51 14.07
N ALA A 156 -13.24 1.34 13.81
CA ALA A 156 -13.40 0.29 14.82
C ALA A 156 -12.06 -0.25 15.33
N HIS A 157 -11.00 -0.15 14.52
CA HIS A 157 -9.61 -0.45 14.92
C HIS A 157 -8.87 0.76 15.55
N GLY A 158 -9.56 1.87 15.80
CA GLY A 158 -8.97 3.07 16.40
C GLY A 158 -8.12 3.91 15.44
N VAL A 159 -8.23 3.68 14.13
CA VAL A 159 -7.48 4.44 13.13
C VAL A 159 -8.35 5.57 12.58
N ALA A 160 -7.87 6.82 12.69
CA ALA A 160 -8.59 8.03 12.25
C ALA A 160 -8.43 8.28 10.74
N ALA A 161 -8.69 7.26 9.90
CA ALA A 161 -8.67 7.40 8.45
C ALA A 161 -9.73 8.41 7.98
N SER A 162 -9.33 9.35 7.11
CA SER A 162 -10.18 10.47 6.69
C SER A 162 -11.04 10.13 5.49
N ALA A 163 -12.36 10.11 5.68
CA ALA A 163 -13.34 9.98 4.60
C ALA A 163 -13.21 11.11 3.57
N GLU A 164 -12.88 12.33 4.02
CA GLU A 164 -12.68 13.48 3.14
C GLU A 164 -11.48 13.29 2.21
N ARG A 165 -10.32 12.91 2.76
CA ARG A 165 -9.10 12.67 1.97
C ARG A 165 -9.29 11.54 0.97
N VAL A 166 -9.88 10.42 1.40
CA VAL A 166 -10.13 9.29 0.51
C VAL A 166 -11.15 9.65 -0.57
N GLY A 167 -12.24 10.32 -0.20
CA GLY A 167 -13.26 10.79 -1.15
C GLY A 167 -12.69 11.76 -2.19
N ALA A 168 -11.81 12.67 -1.77
CA ALA A 168 -11.11 13.57 -2.69
C ALA A 168 -10.22 12.80 -3.68
N ALA A 169 -9.45 11.81 -3.20
CA ALA A 169 -8.61 10.98 -4.05
C ALA A 169 -9.43 10.13 -5.05
N VAL A 170 -10.60 9.63 -4.63
CA VAL A 170 -11.51 8.88 -5.51
C VAL A 170 -12.07 9.79 -6.61
N ARG A 171 -12.53 10.99 -6.28
CA ARG A 171 -13.01 11.96 -7.28
C ARG A 171 -11.91 12.34 -8.28
N ASP A 172 -10.70 12.65 -7.77
CA ASP A 172 -9.55 12.94 -8.62
C ASP A 172 -9.24 11.78 -9.60
N ALA A 173 -9.29 10.55 -9.11
CA ALA A 173 -9.07 9.37 -9.94
C ALA A 173 -10.15 9.21 -11.03
N LEU A 174 -11.44 9.41 -10.70
CA LEU A 174 -12.54 9.35 -11.67
C LEU A 174 -12.39 10.41 -12.77
N ASP A 175 -11.90 11.60 -12.41
CA ASP A 175 -11.75 12.71 -13.34
C ASP A 175 -10.51 12.58 -14.25
N HIS A 176 -9.40 12.04 -13.73
CA HIS A 176 -8.09 12.12 -14.39
C HIS A 176 -7.49 10.78 -14.81
N HIS A 177 -7.89 9.64 -14.21
CA HIS A 177 -7.27 8.34 -14.51
C HIS A 177 -7.99 7.60 -15.64
N ARG A 178 -8.07 8.25 -16.82
CA ARG A 178 -8.75 7.69 -18.00
C ARG A 178 -8.07 6.41 -18.49
N GLY A 179 -8.87 5.38 -18.74
CA GLY A 179 -8.41 4.08 -19.22
C GLY A 179 -7.56 3.30 -18.18
N HIS A 180 -7.45 3.81 -16.95
CA HIS A 180 -6.66 3.14 -15.92
C HIS A 180 -7.34 1.83 -15.49
N GLN A 181 -6.56 0.75 -15.53
CA GLN A 181 -6.95 -0.57 -15.06
C GLN A 181 -6.24 -0.81 -13.71
N PRO A 182 -6.97 -0.87 -12.58
CA PRO A 182 -6.38 -1.25 -11.31
C PRO A 182 -5.80 -2.66 -11.32
N SER A 183 -4.85 -2.95 -10.43
CA SER A 183 -4.07 -4.19 -10.45
C SER A 183 -4.92 -5.46 -10.45
N MET A 184 -6.02 -5.50 -9.70
CA MET A 184 -6.91 -6.67 -9.66
C MET A 184 -7.64 -6.88 -10.99
N LEU A 185 -8.03 -5.82 -11.67
CA LEU A 185 -8.60 -5.93 -13.02
C LEU A 185 -7.54 -6.43 -14.01
N GLN A 186 -6.29 -5.92 -13.92
CA GLN A 186 -5.19 -6.39 -14.76
C GLN A 186 -4.92 -7.90 -14.54
N ASP A 187 -4.85 -8.34 -13.27
CA ASP A 187 -4.67 -9.75 -12.91
C ASP A 187 -5.82 -10.61 -13.47
N LEU A 188 -7.08 -10.13 -13.37
CA LEU A 188 -8.25 -10.84 -13.92
C LEU A 188 -8.25 -10.94 -15.45
N LEU A 189 -7.75 -9.93 -16.15
CA LEU A 189 -7.70 -9.93 -17.62
C LEU A 189 -6.52 -10.75 -18.17
N ALA A 190 -5.49 -10.93 -17.36
CA ALA A 190 -4.33 -11.75 -17.72
C ALA A 190 -4.55 -13.27 -17.56
N GLY A 191 -5.56 -13.71 -16.80
CA GLY A 191 -5.95 -15.11 -16.58
C GLY A 191 -5.42 -15.65 -15.27
#